data_76aa9976cb87b555fc5c6ff3e4d201f9
#
_entry.id   76aa9976cb87b555fc5c6ff3e4d201f9
#
_cell.length_a   1.000
_cell.length_b   1.000
_cell.length_c   1.000
_cell.angle_alpha   90.00
_cell.angle_beta   90.00
_cell.angle_gamma   90.00
#
_symmetry.space_group_name_H-M   'P 1'
#
loop_
_entity.id
_entity.type
_entity.pdbx_description
1 polymer ?
#
loop_
_entity_poly.entity_id
_entity_poly.type
_entity_poly.pdbx_seq_one_letter_code
_entity_poly.pdbx_strand_id
1 'polypeptide(L)'
;NGLANLHNARKGKVPVLKLNGMFLAESQAICEYLDEVEPTPPLMPRNPEERYEVRRLCGWFDDKFHNEVTRNLLYERVNKKITGQGYPESRNVKAGSRAVKVHLDYLHWLLDQRRWLAGDAMTLADFAAAAHLSALDYISDVDWNRSANVKDWYAKIKSRPAFRNILADQVPGFPPPGHYADLDF
;
A
#
# COMPACT_ATOMS: atom_id res chain seq x y z
N ASN A 1 1.85 -31.47 -10.54
CA ASN A 1 2.97 -30.58 -10.14
C ASN A 1 2.54 -29.21 -9.56
N GLY A 2 1.25 -28.81 -9.66
CA GLY A 2 0.76 -27.56 -9.09
C GLY A 2 0.71 -27.51 -7.55
N LEU A 3 0.57 -28.65 -6.88
CA LEU A 3 0.55 -28.73 -5.41
C LEU A 3 1.94 -28.53 -4.78
N ALA A 4 3.02 -28.88 -5.50
CA ALA A 4 4.39 -28.67 -4.99
C ALA A 4 4.73 -27.17 -4.91
N ASN A 5 4.19 -26.33 -5.82
CA ASN A 5 4.38 -24.88 -5.78
C ASN A 5 3.54 -24.20 -4.69
N LEU A 6 2.38 -24.77 -4.32
CA LEU A 6 1.62 -24.32 -3.15
C LEU A 6 2.32 -24.64 -1.82
N HIS A 7 3.16 -25.71 -1.80
CA HIS A 7 3.95 -26.05 -0.61
C HIS A 7 5.12 -25.08 -0.37
N ASN A 8 5.62 -24.47 -1.45
CA ASN A 8 6.68 -23.44 -1.41
C ASN A 8 6.12 -22.02 -1.20
N ALA A 9 4.84 -21.77 -1.57
CA ALA A 9 4.15 -20.58 -1.12
C ALA A 9 4.01 -20.68 0.41
N ARG A 10 4.62 -19.77 1.15
CA ARG A 10 4.63 -19.76 2.63
C ARG A 10 3.22 -20.01 3.14
N LYS A 11 3.03 -21.16 3.83
CA LYS A 11 1.73 -21.63 4.31
C LYS A 11 0.91 -20.51 4.94
N GLY A 12 -0.25 -20.19 4.35
CA GLY A 12 -1.22 -19.24 4.91
C GLY A 12 -0.97 -17.76 4.62
N LYS A 13 -0.01 -17.38 3.76
CA LYS A 13 0.15 -15.98 3.34
C LYS A 13 -0.55 -15.71 2.01
N VAL A 14 -1.20 -14.58 1.92
CA VAL A 14 -1.79 -14.00 0.71
C VAL A 14 -0.99 -12.76 0.30
N PRO A 15 -0.99 -12.37 -0.99
CA PRO A 15 -1.72 -12.98 -2.10
C PRO A 15 -1.01 -14.22 -2.70
N VAL A 16 -1.81 -15.07 -3.35
CA VAL A 16 -1.33 -16.11 -4.26
C VAL A 16 -2.12 -16.00 -5.56
N LEU A 17 -1.43 -15.79 -6.67
CA LEU A 17 -2.01 -15.70 -8.00
C LEU A 17 -1.87 -17.04 -8.74
N LYS A 18 -2.98 -17.56 -9.29
CA LYS A 18 -2.95 -18.68 -10.23
C LYS A 18 -3.08 -18.15 -11.64
N LEU A 19 -2.04 -18.35 -12.46
CA LEU A 19 -1.99 -17.90 -13.85
C LEU A 19 -1.34 -18.97 -14.73
N ASN A 20 -2.00 -19.36 -15.83
CA ASN A 20 -1.49 -20.33 -16.81
C ASN A 20 -0.95 -21.63 -16.16
N GLY A 21 -1.64 -22.15 -15.13
CA GLY A 21 -1.24 -23.34 -14.39
C GLY A 21 -0.09 -23.15 -13.38
N MET A 22 0.49 -21.97 -13.28
CA MET A 22 1.48 -21.60 -12.26
C MET A 22 0.82 -20.97 -11.03
N PHE A 23 1.41 -21.16 -9.87
CA PHE A 23 1.06 -20.44 -8.64
C PHE A 23 2.21 -19.48 -8.31
N LEU A 24 1.89 -18.19 -8.28
CA LEU A 24 2.81 -17.11 -7.97
C LEU A 24 2.50 -16.60 -6.56
N ALA A 25 3.50 -16.45 -5.71
CA ALA A 25 3.38 -15.93 -4.37
C ALA A 25 4.33 -14.73 -4.18
N GLU A 26 4.14 -13.99 -3.09
CA GLU A 26 4.81 -12.73 -2.74
C GLU A 26 4.33 -11.58 -3.64
N SER A 27 3.68 -10.59 -3.03
CA SER A 27 2.99 -9.49 -3.73
C SER A 27 3.90 -8.74 -4.71
N GLN A 28 5.12 -8.40 -4.30
CA GLN A 28 6.07 -7.69 -5.16
C GLN A 28 6.47 -8.53 -6.38
N ALA A 29 6.79 -9.82 -6.17
CA ALA A 29 7.14 -10.72 -7.27
C ALA A 29 5.98 -10.92 -8.25
N ILE A 30 4.75 -11.01 -7.75
CA ILE A 30 3.54 -11.09 -8.58
C ILE A 30 3.38 -9.81 -9.42
N CYS A 31 3.51 -8.64 -8.80
CA CYS A 31 3.38 -7.36 -9.49
C CYS A 31 4.46 -7.17 -10.57
N GLU A 32 5.73 -7.48 -10.27
CA GLU A 32 6.81 -7.39 -11.25
C GLU A 32 6.59 -8.38 -12.41
N TYR A 33 6.18 -9.62 -12.11
CA TYR A 33 5.87 -10.61 -13.16
C TYR A 33 4.73 -10.14 -14.07
N LEU A 34 3.66 -9.57 -13.50
CA LEU A 34 2.55 -9.05 -14.30
C LEU A 34 2.98 -7.86 -15.17
N ASP A 35 3.82 -6.97 -14.64
CA ASP A 35 4.37 -5.85 -15.40
C ASP A 35 5.29 -6.32 -16.54
N GLU A 36 6.03 -7.42 -16.36
CA GLU A 36 6.87 -8.02 -17.42
C GLU A 36 6.03 -8.68 -18.52
N VAL A 37 4.89 -9.28 -18.16
CA VAL A 37 3.99 -9.95 -19.13
C VAL A 37 3.12 -8.95 -19.88
N GLU A 38 2.64 -7.90 -19.19
CA GLU A 38 1.73 -6.86 -19.73
C GLU A 38 2.26 -5.44 -19.40
N PRO A 39 3.36 -5.00 -20.02
CA PRO A 39 4.03 -3.75 -19.68
C PRO A 39 3.38 -2.50 -20.30
N THR A 40 2.04 -2.36 -20.22
CA THR A 40 1.34 -1.24 -20.89
C THR A 40 0.29 -0.62 -19.96
N PRO A 41 0.60 0.52 -19.35
CA PRO A 41 1.90 1.20 -19.25
C PRO A 41 2.86 0.46 -18.31
N PRO A 42 4.18 0.51 -18.53
CA PRO A 42 5.15 -0.15 -17.65
C PRO A 42 5.19 0.55 -16.30
N LEU A 43 5.18 -0.23 -15.22
CA LEU A 43 5.29 0.24 -13.83
C LEU A 43 6.67 -0.02 -13.23
N MET A 44 7.49 -0.82 -13.94
CA MET A 44 8.91 -1.00 -13.63
C MET A 44 9.77 -0.36 -14.73
N PRO A 45 10.65 0.58 -14.39
CA PRO A 45 11.54 1.19 -15.36
C PRO A 45 12.56 0.19 -15.92
N ARG A 46 13.15 0.51 -17.09
CA ARG A 46 14.18 -0.33 -17.71
C ARG A 46 15.56 -0.14 -17.11
N ASN A 47 15.85 1.07 -16.65
CA ASN A 47 17.16 1.44 -16.06
C ASN A 47 17.35 0.74 -14.70
N PRO A 48 18.51 0.11 -14.42
CA PRO A 48 18.76 -0.59 -13.17
C PRO A 48 18.72 0.27 -11.93
N GLU A 49 19.21 1.53 -11.97
CA GLU A 49 19.19 2.46 -10.86
C GLU A 49 17.74 2.87 -10.51
N GLU A 50 16.93 3.14 -11.53
CA GLU A 50 15.51 3.45 -11.33
C GLU A 50 14.75 2.23 -10.79
N ARG A 51 15.02 1.02 -11.29
CA ARG A 51 14.45 -0.23 -10.75
C ARG A 51 14.85 -0.46 -9.29
N TYR A 52 16.09 -0.16 -8.94
CA TYR A 52 16.55 -0.21 -7.55
C TYR A 52 15.71 0.72 -6.67
N GLU A 53 15.49 1.97 -7.09
CA GLU A 53 14.71 2.95 -6.32
C GLU A 53 13.24 2.51 -6.16
N VAL A 54 12.61 1.97 -7.20
CA VAL A 54 11.25 1.41 -7.11
C VAL A 54 11.20 0.29 -6.07
N ARG A 55 12.12 -0.68 -6.14
CA ARG A 55 12.17 -1.83 -5.21
C ARG A 55 12.48 -1.38 -3.78
N ARG A 56 13.37 -0.40 -3.63
CA ARG A 56 13.68 0.18 -2.31
C ARG A 56 12.46 0.81 -1.67
N LEU A 57 11.67 1.55 -2.44
CA LEU A 57 10.44 2.17 -1.95
C LEU A 57 9.34 1.13 -1.68
N CYS A 58 9.15 0.14 -2.54
CA CYS A 58 8.23 -0.98 -2.24
C CYS A 58 8.60 -1.64 -0.91
N GLY A 59 9.89 -1.99 -0.72
CA GLY A 59 10.38 -2.55 0.55
C GLY A 59 10.21 -1.61 1.74
N TRP A 60 10.33 -0.29 1.54
CA TRP A 60 10.06 0.69 2.59
C TRP A 60 8.62 0.59 3.08
N PHE A 61 7.64 0.49 2.18
CA PHE A 61 6.22 0.42 2.55
C PHE A 61 5.84 -0.97 3.08
N ASP A 62 6.27 -2.03 2.43
CA ASP A 62 5.90 -3.41 2.78
C ASP A 62 6.56 -3.88 4.09
N ASP A 63 7.69 -3.29 4.49
CA ASP A 63 8.37 -3.65 5.74
C ASP A 63 8.33 -2.51 6.75
N LYS A 64 9.07 -1.41 6.52
CA LYS A 64 9.24 -0.35 7.52
C LYS A 64 7.90 0.34 7.86
N PHE A 65 7.17 0.81 6.86
CA PHE A 65 5.87 1.46 7.07
C PHE A 65 4.87 0.48 7.69
N HIS A 66 4.83 -0.76 7.19
CA HIS A 66 3.96 -1.79 7.75
C HIS A 66 4.21 -2.00 9.25
N ASN A 67 5.46 -2.17 9.66
CA ASN A 67 5.82 -2.44 11.06
C ASN A 67 5.62 -1.21 11.96
N GLU A 68 5.94 -0.01 11.48
CA GLU A 68 5.87 1.22 12.28
C GLU A 68 4.45 1.83 12.33
N VAL A 69 3.68 1.69 11.26
CA VAL A 69 2.38 2.36 11.08
C VAL A 69 1.23 1.36 11.01
N THR A 70 1.17 0.54 9.95
CA THR A 70 0.01 -0.32 9.69
C THR A 70 -0.27 -1.26 10.85
N ARG A 71 0.77 -1.92 11.37
CA ARG A 71 0.66 -2.83 12.50
C ARG A 71 0.24 -2.12 13.80
N ASN A 72 0.62 -0.86 13.97
CA ASN A 72 0.31 -0.08 15.17
C ASN A 72 -1.06 0.64 15.11
N LEU A 73 -1.61 0.84 13.92
CA LEU A 73 -2.89 1.53 13.76
C LEU A 73 -3.97 0.56 13.28
N LEU A 74 -3.83 -0.01 12.08
CA LEU A 74 -4.85 -0.86 11.49
C LEU A 74 -5.05 -2.15 12.30
N TYR A 75 -3.97 -2.84 12.67
CA TYR A 75 -4.08 -4.04 13.49
C TYR A 75 -4.72 -3.74 14.85
N GLU A 76 -4.28 -2.69 15.53
CA GLU A 76 -4.79 -2.33 16.85
C GLU A 76 -6.27 -1.94 16.81
N ARG A 77 -6.69 -1.11 15.83
CA ARG A 77 -8.04 -0.54 15.79
C ARG A 77 -9.07 -1.42 15.09
N VAL A 78 -8.65 -2.22 14.12
CA VAL A 78 -9.54 -3.02 13.28
C VAL A 78 -9.35 -4.51 13.51
N ASN A 79 -8.14 -5.03 13.28
CA ASN A 79 -7.91 -6.49 13.29
C ASN A 79 -8.19 -7.10 14.66
N LYS A 80 -7.73 -6.49 15.75
CA LYS A 80 -8.01 -6.96 17.11
C LYS A 80 -9.51 -7.08 17.39
N LYS A 81 -10.30 -6.10 16.95
CA LYS A 81 -11.76 -6.12 17.13
C LYS A 81 -12.41 -7.22 16.30
N ILE A 82 -12.02 -7.36 15.02
CA ILE A 82 -12.58 -8.41 14.13
C ILE A 82 -12.24 -9.81 14.64
N THR A 83 -11.01 -10.00 15.13
CA THR A 83 -10.52 -11.31 15.58
C THR A 83 -10.77 -11.61 17.06
N GLY A 84 -11.41 -10.68 17.79
CA GLY A 84 -11.70 -10.86 19.22
C GLY A 84 -10.45 -10.86 20.13
N GLN A 85 -9.35 -10.21 19.69
CA GLN A 85 -8.08 -10.19 20.43
C GLN A 85 -7.96 -9.05 21.45
N GLY A 86 -9.09 -8.52 21.90
CA GLY A 86 -9.14 -7.48 22.93
C GLY A 86 -9.19 -6.06 22.38
N TYR A 87 -8.79 -5.10 23.22
CA TYR A 87 -8.85 -3.67 22.91
C TYR A 87 -7.52 -3.14 22.35
N PRO A 88 -7.55 -1.99 21.62
CA PRO A 88 -6.34 -1.34 21.14
C PRO A 88 -5.39 -0.95 22.28
N GLU A 89 -4.11 -1.26 22.11
CA GLU A 89 -3.05 -0.83 23.03
C GLU A 89 -2.72 0.65 22.79
N SER A 90 -3.02 1.53 23.73
CA SER A 90 -2.80 2.98 23.61
C SER A 90 -1.35 3.34 23.29
N ARG A 91 -0.37 2.56 23.78
CA ARG A 91 1.06 2.77 23.49
C ARG A 91 1.34 2.57 22.00
N ASN A 92 0.82 1.47 21.41
CA ASN A 92 1.02 1.15 20.00
C ASN A 92 0.33 2.17 19.11
N VAL A 93 -0.94 2.50 19.41
CA VAL A 93 -1.69 3.53 18.66
C VAL A 93 -0.94 4.88 18.67
N LYS A 94 -0.44 5.33 19.83
CA LYS A 94 0.37 6.56 19.92
C LYS A 94 1.67 6.47 19.12
N ALA A 95 2.32 5.31 19.10
CA ALA A 95 3.53 5.09 18.30
C ALA A 95 3.21 5.17 16.80
N GLY A 96 2.19 4.47 16.34
CA GLY A 96 1.73 4.52 14.95
C GLY A 96 1.32 5.92 14.49
N SER A 97 0.56 6.66 15.32
CA SER A 97 0.15 8.04 15.01
C SER A 97 1.34 9.03 14.92
N ARG A 98 2.43 8.75 15.61
CA ARG A 98 3.67 9.53 15.42
C ARG A 98 4.41 9.10 14.17
N ALA A 99 4.50 7.79 13.94
CA ALA A 99 5.23 7.24 12.80
C ALA A 99 4.60 7.65 11.45
N VAL A 100 3.25 7.62 11.33
CA VAL A 100 2.59 8.03 10.08
C VAL A 100 2.96 9.45 9.67
N LYS A 101 3.11 10.37 10.64
CA LYS A 101 3.54 11.75 10.36
C LYS A 101 4.93 11.81 9.76
N VAL A 102 5.87 11.04 10.30
CA VAL A 102 7.25 10.96 9.77
C VAL A 102 7.27 10.39 8.35
N HIS A 103 6.44 9.38 8.08
CA HIS A 103 6.33 8.82 6.74
C HIS A 103 5.65 9.78 5.75
N LEU A 104 4.65 10.54 6.18
CA LEU A 104 4.05 11.60 5.34
C LEU A 104 5.06 12.71 5.03
N ASP A 105 5.92 13.09 5.99
CA ASP A 105 7.00 14.07 5.76
C ASP A 105 8.04 13.52 4.77
N TYR A 106 8.34 12.23 4.83
CA TYR A 106 9.22 11.58 3.86
C TYR A 106 8.60 11.55 2.45
N LEU A 107 7.30 11.22 2.33
CA LEU A 107 6.58 11.31 1.06
C LEU A 107 6.56 12.74 0.51
N HIS A 108 6.29 13.72 1.37
CA HIS A 108 6.35 15.13 1.01
C HIS A 108 7.72 15.49 0.42
N TRP A 109 8.81 15.13 1.10
CA TRP A 109 10.17 15.39 0.63
C TRP A 109 10.47 14.73 -0.72
N LEU A 110 10.01 13.50 -0.96
CA LEU A 110 10.16 12.83 -2.27
C LEU A 110 9.41 13.59 -3.37
N LEU A 111 8.14 13.95 -3.11
CA LEU A 111 7.25 14.59 -4.08
C LEU A 111 7.54 16.08 -4.30
N ASP A 112 8.32 16.71 -3.43
CA ASP A 112 8.85 18.06 -3.64
C ASP A 112 9.94 18.09 -4.72
N GLN A 113 10.63 16.97 -4.91
CA GLN A 113 11.73 16.83 -5.86
C GLN A 113 11.37 16.01 -7.11
N ARG A 114 10.26 15.29 -7.07
CA ARG A 114 9.88 14.29 -8.07
C ARG A 114 8.40 14.39 -8.39
N ARG A 115 8.05 14.01 -9.62
CA ARG A 115 6.64 13.95 -10.03
C ARG A 115 5.89 12.76 -9.42
N TRP A 116 6.59 11.64 -9.23
CA TRP A 116 6.13 10.38 -8.63
C TRP A 116 7.17 9.90 -7.62
N LEU A 117 6.83 8.97 -6.74
CA LEU A 117 7.71 8.60 -5.63
C LEU A 117 9.10 8.13 -6.06
N ALA A 118 9.20 7.39 -7.16
CA ALA A 118 10.47 6.86 -7.66
C ALA A 118 11.10 7.68 -8.79
N GLY A 119 10.46 8.77 -9.26
CA GLY A 119 10.98 9.60 -10.36
C GLY A 119 9.88 10.31 -11.16
N ASP A 120 10.05 10.38 -12.47
CA ASP A 120 9.17 11.18 -13.35
C ASP A 120 7.94 10.41 -13.86
N ALA A 121 7.96 9.08 -13.78
CA ALA A 121 6.85 8.20 -14.16
C ALA A 121 6.27 7.48 -12.94
N MET A 122 4.97 7.17 -13.02
CA MET A 122 4.30 6.34 -12.02
C MET A 122 4.84 4.90 -12.08
N THR A 123 5.11 4.32 -10.91
CA THR A 123 5.71 3.01 -10.77
C THR A 123 4.98 2.14 -9.75
N LEU A 124 5.43 0.89 -9.56
CA LEU A 124 4.94 0.00 -8.50
C LEU A 124 5.11 0.61 -7.10
N ALA A 125 6.11 1.49 -6.88
CA ALA A 125 6.31 2.18 -5.60
C ALA A 125 5.13 3.07 -5.22
N ASP A 126 4.50 3.73 -6.21
CA ASP A 126 3.35 4.58 -5.99
C ASP A 126 2.12 3.75 -5.58
N PHE A 127 1.92 2.59 -6.20
CA PHE A 127 0.84 1.68 -5.83
C PHE A 127 1.05 1.04 -4.45
N ALA A 128 2.29 0.64 -4.12
CA ALA A 128 2.61 0.09 -2.80
C ALA A 128 2.31 1.12 -1.70
N ALA A 129 2.79 2.35 -1.87
CA ALA A 129 2.53 3.43 -0.92
C ALA A 129 1.04 3.75 -0.80
N ALA A 130 0.34 3.90 -1.93
CA ALA A 130 -1.08 4.23 -1.95
C ALA A 130 -1.95 3.13 -1.34
N ALA A 131 -1.62 1.85 -1.53
CA ALA A 131 -2.34 0.74 -0.92
C ALA A 131 -2.24 0.77 0.61
N HIS A 132 -1.05 1.01 1.16
CA HIS A 132 -0.87 1.17 2.60
C HIS A 132 -1.60 2.39 3.15
N LEU A 133 -1.51 3.53 2.46
CA LEU A 133 -2.22 4.75 2.87
C LEU A 133 -3.74 4.61 2.77
N SER A 134 -4.25 3.89 1.76
CA SER A 134 -5.69 3.63 1.61
C SER A 134 -6.28 2.90 2.81
N ALA A 135 -5.57 1.91 3.35
CA ALA A 135 -6.01 1.19 4.54
C ALA A 135 -6.08 2.11 5.79
N LEU A 136 -5.19 3.09 5.90
CA LEU A 136 -5.19 4.07 6.98
C LEU A 136 -6.21 5.20 6.75
N ASP A 137 -6.39 5.61 5.51
CA ASP A 137 -7.42 6.56 5.09
C ASP A 137 -8.82 6.03 5.40
N TYR A 138 -9.03 4.73 5.17
CA TYR A 138 -10.27 4.04 5.52
C TYR A 138 -10.64 4.16 7.00
N ILE A 139 -9.68 4.25 7.88
CA ILE A 139 -9.89 4.41 9.34
C ILE A 139 -9.62 5.82 9.85
N SER A 140 -9.50 6.81 8.93
CA SER A 140 -9.26 8.23 9.26
C SER A 140 -7.94 8.50 10.01
N ASP A 141 -6.92 7.68 9.80
CA ASP A 141 -5.61 7.82 10.45
C ASP A 141 -4.57 8.56 9.59
N VAL A 142 -4.97 9.17 8.47
CA VAL A 142 -4.13 10.02 7.63
C VAL A 142 -4.56 11.48 7.75
N ASP A 143 -3.64 12.34 8.17
CA ASP A 143 -3.84 13.80 8.17
C ASP A 143 -3.46 14.39 6.80
N TRP A 144 -4.43 14.48 5.89
CA TRP A 144 -4.22 15.01 4.55
C TRP A 144 -3.89 16.51 4.51
N ASN A 145 -4.19 17.24 5.58
CA ASN A 145 -3.84 18.68 5.66
C ASN A 145 -2.34 18.90 5.93
N ARG A 146 -1.61 17.84 6.30
CA ARG A 146 -0.18 17.93 6.59
C ARG A 146 0.65 18.24 5.35
N SER A 147 0.24 17.78 4.16
CA SER A 147 1.01 17.94 2.93
C SER A 147 0.10 17.93 1.70
N ALA A 148 -0.02 19.09 1.05
CA ALA A 148 -0.82 19.24 -0.16
C ALA A 148 -0.30 18.37 -1.32
N ASN A 149 1.03 18.31 -1.53
CA ASN A 149 1.60 17.53 -2.63
C ASN A 149 1.40 16.00 -2.44
N VAL A 150 1.41 15.50 -1.19
CA VAL A 150 1.09 14.09 -0.90
C VAL A 150 -0.40 13.83 -1.13
N LYS A 151 -1.27 14.73 -0.71
CA LYS A 151 -2.70 14.65 -0.97
C LYS A 151 -3.00 14.60 -2.47
N ASP A 152 -2.44 15.53 -3.24
CA ASP A 152 -2.60 15.60 -4.69
C ASP A 152 -2.07 14.35 -5.41
N TRP A 153 -0.92 13.84 -4.97
CA TRP A 153 -0.36 12.59 -5.48
C TRP A 153 -1.29 11.40 -5.21
N TYR A 154 -1.81 11.28 -3.98
CA TYR A 154 -2.72 10.20 -3.61
C TYR A 154 -4.05 10.29 -4.38
N ALA A 155 -4.61 11.49 -4.55
CA ALA A 155 -5.82 11.73 -5.35
C ALA A 155 -5.64 11.26 -6.81
N LYS A 156 -4.47 11.51 -7.42
CA LYS A 156 -4.15 11.02 -8.78
C LYS A 156 -4.15 9.49 -8.88
N ILE A 157 -3.75 8.78 -7.82
CA ILE A 157 -3.79 7.31 -7.81
C ILE A 157 -5.21 6.81 -7.53
N LYS A 158 -5.88 7.40 -6.55
CA LYS A 158 -7.28 7.12 -6.19
C LYS A 158 -8.23 7.20 -7.37
N SER A 159 -8.04 8.21 -8.25
CA SER A 159 -8.87 8.43 -9.43
C SER A 159 -8.70 7.38 -10.53
N ARG A 160 -7.67 6.52 -10.47
CA ARG A 160 -7.44 5.50 -11.48
C ARG A 160 -8.48 4.39 -11.44
N PRO A 161 -8.97 3.93 -12.61
CA PRO A 161 -9.98 2.86 -12.66
C PRO A 161 -9.58 1.61 -11.87
N ALA A 162 -8.31 1.20 -11.94
CA ALA A 162 -7.80 0.04 -11.22
C ALA A 162 -7.85 0.19 -9.69
N PHE A 163 -7.77 1.42 -9.16
CA PHE A 163 -7.80 1.70 -7.72
C PHE A 163 -9.24 1.87 -7.20
N ARG A 164 -10.19 2.27 -8.05
CA ARG A 164 -11.59 2.53 -7.65
C ARG A 164 -12.28 1.33 -7.04
N ASN A 165 -11.97 0.12 -7.51
CA ASN A 165 -12.58 -1.10 -6.97
C ASN A 165 -12.24 -1.30 -5.48
N ILE A 166 -11.03 -0.90 -5.06
CA ILE A 166 -10.59 -0.96 -3.66
C ILE A 166 -11.42 -0.01 -2.79
N LEU A 167 -11.78 1.17 -3.32
CA LEU A 167 -12.57 2.17 -2.59
C LEU A 167 -14.03 1.73 -2.36
N ALA A 168 -14.52 0.75 -3.09
CA ALA A 168 -15.85 0.17 -2.90
C ALA A 168 -15.90 -0.92 -1.81
N ASP A 169 -14.74 -1.45 -1.40
CA ASP A 169 -14.65 -2.47 -0.39
C ASP A 169 -15.06 -1.92 0.98
N GLN A 170 -15.78 -2.74 1.76
CA GLN A 170 -16.22 -2.37 3.10
C GLN A 170 -15.85 -3.44 4.11
N VAL A 171 -15.36 -2.99 5.25
CA VAL A 171 -15.05 -3.86 6.39
C VAL A 171 -16.27 -3.90 7.31
N PRO A 172 -16.88 -5.08 7.57
CA PRO A 172 -18.05 -5.19 8.43
C PRO A 172 -17.82 -4.57 9.81
N GLY A 173 -18.73 -3.67 10.22
CA GLY A 173 -18.64 -2.96 11.50
C GLY A 173 -17.68 -1.75 11.53
N PHE A 174 -17.11 -1.38 10.38
CA PHE A 174 -16.24 -0.22 10.21
C PHE A 174 -16.61 0.51 8.92
N PRO A 175 -17.62 1.38 8.91
CA PRO A 175 -17.93 2.17 7.73
C PRO A 175 -16.76 3.14 7.43
N PRO A 176 -16.37 3.32 6.16
CA PRO A 176 -15.35 4.29 5.80
C PRO A 176 -15.84 5.72 6.05
N PRO A 177 -14.94 6.69 6.28
CA PRO A 177 -15.28 8.09 6.32
C PRO A 177 -15.78 8.60 4.96
N GLY A 178 -16.58 9.66 4.94
CA GLY A 178 -17.20 10.19 3.71
C GLY A 178 -16.19 10.55 2.62
N HIS A 179 -15.02 11.05 3.01
CA HIS A 179 -13.95 11.42 2.07
C HIS A 179 -13.23 10.22 1.43
N TYR A 180 -13.38 9.00 1.99
CA TYR A 180 -12.62 7.83 1.51
C TYR A 180 -12.93 7.48 0.06
N ALA A 181 -14.20 7.54 -0.35
CA ALA A 181 -14.61 7.27 -1.73
C ALA A 181 -14.60 8.54 -2.61
N ASP A 182 -14.44 9.73 -2.02
CA ASP A 182 -14.32 10.99 -2.76
C ASP A 182 -12.95 11.06 -3.46
N LEU A 183 -12.94 11.32 -4.75
CA LEU A 183 -11.72 11.40 -5.55
C LEU A 183 -11.03 12.76 -5.45
N ASP A 184 -11.77 13.79 -5.04
CA ASP A 184 -11.35 15.19 -4.96
C ASP A 184 -11.33 15.70 -3.50
N PHE A 185 -11.18 14.79 -2.54
CA PHE A 185 -11.27 15.03 -1.08
C PHE A 185 -10.28 16.04 -0.52
#